data_df3b8fa89cec1a7d4e918c75855447c2
#
_entry.id   df3b8fa89cec1a7d4e918c75855447c2
#
_cell.length_a   1.000
_cell.length_b   1.000
_cell.length_c   1.000
_cell.angle_alpha   90.00
_cell.angle_beta   90.00
_cell.angle_gamma   90.00
#
_symmetry.space_group_name_H-M   'P 1'
#
loop_
_entity.id
_entity.type
_entity.pdbx_description
1 polymer ?
#
loop_
_entity_poly.entity_id
_entity_poly.type
_entity_poly.pdbx_seq_one_letter_code
_entity_poly.pdbx_strand_id
1 'polypeptide(L)'
;MYGAPNDNKPALLELSRFKSTKREGSISLKDYVSGMKDGQETIYYITGENLEAIKNSPHLEGFAAKDIEVLLLSDPIDDFWVPSMFEGFDGKQFASITRGSAELDAIDEKDEKDGPSKKTKSGKKGSDMSLLIASIKLTLGETVKDVKESSRLTDSACCLVACLLYTSDAADE
;
A
#
# COMPACT_ATOMS: atom_id res chain seq x y z
N MET A 1 19.99 -28.89 -8.36
CA MET A 1 21.03 -27.83 -8.52
C MET A 1 20.31 -26.51 -8.48
N TYR A 2 19.98 -26.00 -7.29
CA TYR A 2 19.30 -24.72 -7.11
C TYR A 2 20.34 -23.62 -7.11
N GLY A 3 20.11 -22.63 -7.99
CA GLY A 3 21.12 -21.64 -8.41
C GLY A 3 21.75 -20.86 -7.25
N ALA A 4 23.00 -20.52 -7.46
CA ALA A 4 23.76 -19.60 -6.65
C ALA A 4 22.96 -18.29 -6.41
N PRO A 5 23.16 -17.64 -5.27
CA PRO A 5 22.55 -16.33 -5.01
C PRO A 5 22.89 -15.40 -6.18
N ASN A 6 21.85 -14.79 -6.74
CA ASN A 6 21.99 -13.98 -7.96
C ASN A 6 22.65 -12.65 -7.54
N ASP A 7 23.99 -12.59 -7.56
CA ASP A 7 24.79 -11.41 -7.21
C ASP A 7 24.45 -10.17 -8.04
N ASN A 8 23.63 -10.34 -9.10
CA ASN A 8 23.23 -9.27 -10.01
C ASN A 8 21.92 -8.55 -9.58
N LYS A 9 21.25 -8.98 -8.51
CA LYS A 9 19.99 -8.35 -8.06
C LYS A 9 20.10 -6.83 -7.86
N PRO A 10 21.11 -6.30 -7.16
CA PRO A 10 21.24 -4.85 -6.98
C PRO A 10 21.42 -4.10 -8.31
N ALA A 11 22.22 -4.64 -9.22
CA ALA A 11 22.43 -4.05 -10.54
C ALA A 11 21.15 -4.06 -11.39
N LEU A 12 20.35 -5.12 -11.33
CA LEU A 12 19.06 -5.19 -12.00
C LEU A 12 18.08 -4.14 -11.46
N LEU A 13 17.99 -3.98 -10.15
CA LEU A 13 17.15 -2.95 -9.51
C LEU A 13 17.59 -1.54 -9.90
N GLU A 14 18.88 -1.28 -10.01
CA GLU A 14 19.41 0.02 -10.40
C GLU A 14 19.08 0.37 -11.86
N LEU A 15 19.08 -0.64 -12.75
CA LEU A 15 18.75 -0.49 -14.17
C LEU A 15 17.23 -0.49 -14.44
N SER A 16 16.44 -1.03 -13.53
CA SER A 16 14.99 -1.13 -13.68
C SER A 16 14.32 0.24 -13.75
N ARG A 17 13.23 0.30 -14.52
CA ARG A 17 12.46 1.53 -14.71
C ARG A 17 10.98 1.24 -14.48
N PHE A 18 10.34 2.10 -13.68
CA PHE A 18 8.98 1.92 -13.21
C PHE A 18 8.11 3.14 -13.51
N LYS A 19 6.83 2.93 -13.72
CA LYS A 19 5.84 4.01 -13.70
C LYS A 19 5.55 4.40 -12.25
N SER A 20 5.14 5.65 -12.02
CA SER A 20 4.74 6.13 -10.69
C SER A 20 3.48 6.99 -10.75
N THR A 21 2.93 7.29 -9.58
CA THR A 21 1.73 8.14 -9.47
C THR A 21 2.03 9.63 -9.70
N LYS A 22 3.25 10.08 -9.45
CA LYS A 22 3.59 11.51 -9.47
C LYS A 22 4.30 11.97 -10.73
N ARG A 23 4.99 11.08 -11.42
CA ARG A 23 5.88 11.45 -12.53
C ARG A 23 5.40 10.84 -13.84
N GLU A 24 5.47 11.64 -14.88
CA GLU A 24 5.28 11.14 -16.24
C GLU A 24 6.51 10.38 -16.70
N GLY A 25 6.29 9.32 -17.50
CA GLY A 25 7.37 8.47 -18.00
C GLY A 25 7.74 7.35 -17.03
N SER A 26 8.97 6.87 -17.15
CA SER A 26 9.51 5.81 -16.28
C SER A 26 10.65 6.38 -15.44
N ILE A 27 10.68 6.04 -14.17
CA ILE A 27 11.65 6.49 -13.19
C ILE A 27 12.52 5.34 -12.71
N SER A 28 13.72 5.63 -12.23
CA SER A 28 14.55 4.68 -11.52
C SER A 28 14.16 4.61 -10.03
N LEU A 29 14.59 3.54 -9.34
CA LEU A 29 14.43 3.46 -7.89
C LEU A 29 15.22 4.56 -7.16
N LYS A 30 16.37 4.99 -7.70
CA LYS A 30 17.12 6.13 -7.16
C LYS A 30 16.33 7.43 -7.22
N ASP A 31 15.64 7.68 -8.34
CA ASP A 31 14.78 8.86 -8.48
C ASP A 31 13.61 8.81 -7.49
N TYR A 32 13.01 7.62 -7.31
CA TYR A 32 11.96 7.41 -6.32
C TYR A 32 12.46 7.74 -4.91
N VAL A 33 13.57 7.11 -4.48
CA VAL A 33 14.15 7.32 -3.14
C VAL A 33 14.52 8.78 -2.90
N SER A 34 15.06 9.46 -3.91
CA SER A 34 15.39 10.89 -3.83
C SER A 34 14.15 11.79 -3.67
N GLY A 35 12.98 11.33 -4.09
CA GLY A 35 11.70 12.03 -3.98
C GLY A 35 10.84 11.60 -2.79
N MET A 36 11.34 10.70 -1.95
CA MET A 36 10.62 10.25 -0.76
C MET A 36 10.47 11.40 0.25
N LYS A 37 9.38 11.37 1.02
CA LYS A 37 9.18 12.30 2.13
C LYS A 37 10.16 12.05 3.27
N ASP A 38 10.42 13.10 4.03
CA ASP A 38 11.20 12.98 5.27
C ASP A 38 10.51 11.98 6.21
N GLY A 39 11.27 11.03 6.72
CA GLY A 39 10.75 9.95 7.58
C GLY A 39 10.10 8.78 6.86
N GLN A 40 9.95 8.80 5.54
CA GLN A 40 9.50 7.64 4.77
C GLN A 40 10.64 6.60 4.68
N GLU A 41 10.37 5.40 5.14
CA GLU A 41 11.35 4.28 5.15
C GLU A 41 10.99 3.18 4.15
N THR A 42 9.87 3.32 3.45
CA THR A 42 9.28 2.25 2.64
C THR A 42 9.02 2.71 1.21
N ILE A 43 9.38 1.87 0.25
CA ILE A 43 9.06 2.02 -1.17
C ILE A 43 7.68 1.39 -1.40
N TYR A 44 6.67 2.22 -1.66
CA TYR A 44 5.31 1.76 -1.88
C TYR A 44 5.08 1.38 -3.33
N TYR A 45 4.39 0.26 -3.53
CA TYR A 45 4.02 -0.21 -4.87
C TYR A 45 2.61 -0.81 -4.90
N ILE A 46 2.03 -0.81 -6.09
CA ILE A 46 0.79 -1.52 -6.41
C ILE A 46 1.00 -2.33 -7.67
N THR A 47 0.52 -3.57 -7.68
CA THR A 47 0.49 -4.44 -8.84
C THR A 47 -0.91 -4.52 -9.42
N GLY A 48 -1.03 -4.79 -10.72
CA GLY A 48 -2.31 -5.01 -11.38
C GLY A 48 -2.16 -5.33 -12.86
N GLU A 49 -3.24 -5.77 -13.48
CA GLU A 49 -3.26 -6.27 -14.86
C GLU A 49 -2.93 -5.22 -15.92
N ASN A 50 -3.27 -3.97 -15.64
CA ASN A 50 -2.99 -2.86 -16.56
C ASN A 50 -2.88 -1.53 -15.81
N LEU A 51 -2.19 -0.58 -16.43
CA LEU A 51 -1.88 0.70 -15.83
C LEU A 51 -3.12 1.56 -15.53
N GLU A 52 -4.18 1.47 -16.34
CA GLU A 52 -5.41 2.24 -16.12
C GLU A 52 -6.18 1.72 -14.90
N ALA A 53 -6.30 0.40 -14.75
CA ALA A 53 -6.93 -0.20 -13.58
C ALA A 53 -6.16 0.16 -12.29
N ILE A 54 -4.83 0.11 -12.35
CA ILE A 54 -3.97 0.49 -11.22
C ILE A 54 -4.20 1.96 -10.84
N LYS A 55 -4.19 2.88 -11.79
CA LYS A 55 -4.36 4.32 -11.54
C LYS A 55 -5.72 4.69 -10.95
N ASN A 56 -6.74 3.91 -11.25
CA ASN A 56 -8.10 4.11 -10.73
C ASN A 56 -8.36 3.32 -9.42
N SER A 57 -7.33 2.73 -8.85
CA SER A 57 -7.47 1.92 -7.64
C SER A 57 -7.76 2.79 -6.40
N PRO A 58 -8.81 2.48 -5.60
CA PRO A 58 -9.09 3.19 -4.36
C PRO A 58 -7.95 3.10 -3.33
N HIS A 59 -7.06 2.14 -3.46
CA HIS A 59 -5.89 2.02 -2.59
C HIS A 59 -4.91 3.20 -2.72
N LEU A 60 -4.90 3.89 -3.86
CA LEU A 60 -4.04 5.05 -4.10
C LEU A 60 -4.53 6.33 -3.41
N GLU A 61 -5.83 6.44 -3.09
CA GLU A 61 -6.42 7.67 -2.57
C GLU A 61 -5.72 8.16 -1.29
N GLY A 62 -5.51 7.27 -0.32
CA GLY A 62 -4.84 7.61 0.93
C GLY A 62 -3.37 8.06 0.75
N PHE A 63 -2.67 7.50 -0.23
CA PHE A 63 -1.30 7.88 -0.56
C PHE A 63 -1.26 9.21 -1.30
N ALA A 64 -2.20 9.43 -2.21
CA ALA A 64 -2.35 10.72 -2.92
C ALA A 64 -2.71 11.85 -1.95
N ALA A 65 -3.61 11.62 -0.99
CA ALA A 65 -3.99 12.60 0.02
C ALA A 65 -2.81 13.02 0.92
N LYS A 66 -1.87 12.09 1.17
CA LYS A 66 -0.65 12.35 1.93
C LYS A 66 0.53 12.77 1.07
N ASP A 67 0.32 12.95 -0.22
CA ASP A 67 1.37 13.27 -1.19
C ASP A 67 2.55 12.27 -1.14
N ILE A 68 2.25 10.96 -1.07
CA ILE A 68 3.23 9.88 -1.13
C ILE A 68 3.23 9.27 -2.53
N GLU A 69 4.42 9.17 -3.14
CA GLU A 69 4.59 8.54 -4.44
C GLU A 69 4.45 7.01 -4.32
N VAL A 70 3.77 6.39 -5.29
CA VAL A 70 3.59 4.93 -5.37
C VAL A 70 4.05 4.45 -6.73
N LEU A 71 4.82 3.35 -6.78
CA LEU A 71 5.21 2.67 -8.00
C LEU A 71 4.03 1.87 -8.58
N LEU A 72 3.83 1.97 -9.88
CA LEU A 72 2.77 1.31 -10.61
C LEU A 72 3.36 0.16 -11.43
N LEU A 73 3.14 -1.06 -10.97
CA LEU A 73 3.67 -2.28 -11.53
C LEU A 73 2.55 -2.99 -12.31
N SER A 74 2.64 -2.99 -13.63
CA SER A 74 1.62 -3.55 -14.52
C SER A 74 2.10 -4.78 -15.29
N ASP A 75 3.31 -5.26 -15.04
CA ASP A 75 3.83 -6.48 -15.64
C ASP A 75 3.53 -7.68 -14.74
N PRO A 76 2.98 -8.78 -15.26
CA PRO A 76 2.71 -10.00 -14.47
C PRO A 76 3.92 -10.56 -13.75
N ILE A 77 5.14 -10.30 -14.23
CA ILE A 77 6.37 -10.73 -13.57
C ILE A 77 6.60 -10.01 -12.24
N ASP A 78 6.05 -8.81 -12.08
CA ASP A 78 6.26 -7.98 -10.89
C ASP A 78 5.70 -8.64 -9.62
N ASP A 79 4.62 -9.40 -9.73
CA ASP A 79 4.03 -10.15 -8.62
C ASP A 79 4.96 -11.24 -8.06
N PHE A 80 5.92 -11.69 -8.86
CA PHE A 80 6.85 -12.76 -8.47
C PHE A 80 8.16 -12.22 -7.91
N TRP A 81 8.74 -11.17 -8.54
CA TRP A 81 10.05 -10.74 -8.12
C TRP A 81 10.02 -9.75 -6.94
N VAL A 82 9.03 -8.86 -6.85
CA VAL A 82 8.97 -7.87 -5.77
C VAL A 82 8.90 -8.51 -4.39
N PRO A 83 8.04 -9.54 -4.13
CA PRO A 83 8.04 -10.24 -2.86
C PRO A 83 9.36 -10.94 -2.52
N SER A 84 10.21 -11.23 -3.51
CA SER A 84 11.52 -11.86 -3.30
C SER A 84 12.63 -10.87 -2.95
N MET A 85 12.36 -9.57 -2.97
CA MET A 85 13.31 -8.50 -2.65
C MET A 85 13.27 -8.12 -1.17
N PHE A 86 13.58 -9.07 -0.28
CA PHE A 86 13.59 -8.88 1.17
C PHE A 86 14.63 -7.86 1.65
N GLU A 87 15.69 -7.65 0.89
CA GLU A 87 16.75 -6.70 1.22
C GLU A 87 16.37 -5.26 0.87
N GLY A 88 15.31 -5.07 0.04
CA GLY A 88 14.88 -3.77 -0.41
C GLY A 88 15.84 -3.11 -1.39
N PHE A 89 15.78 -1.78 -1.46
CA PHE A 89 16.68 -0.95 -2.28
C PHE A 89 17.13 0.25 -1.45
N ASP A 90 18.43 0.49 -1.39
CA ASP A 90 19.07 1.58 -0.62
C ASP A 90 18.61 1.62 0.86
N GLY A 91 18.51 0.43 1.48
CA GLY A 91 18.04 0.26 2.85
C GLY A 91 16.53 0.47 3.06
N LYS A 92 15.76 0.68 1.99
CA LYS A 92 14.31 0.87 2.02
C LYS A 92 13.60 -0.41 1.58
N GLN A 93 12.64 -0.86 2.37
CA GLN A 93 11.84 -2.06 2.08
C GLN A 93 10.74 -1.77 1.07
N PHE A 94 10.34 -2.80 0.30
CA PHE A 94 9.17 -2.72 -0.57
C PHE A 94 7.90 -3.11 0.20
N ALA A 95 6.84 -2.30 0.07
CA ALA A 95 5.53 -2.63 0.64
C ALA A 95 4.41 -2.44 -0.38
N SER A 96 3.56 -3.47 -0.50
CA SER A 96 2.36 -3.39 -1.32
C SER A 96 1.27 -2.59 -0.60
N ILE A 97 0.71 -1.59 -1.29
CA ILE A 97 -0.37 -0.76 -0.73
C ILE A 97 -1.71 -1.50 -0.62
N THR A 98 -1.85 -2.65 -1.29
CA THR A 98 -3.04 -3.51 -1.17
C THR A 98 -3.02 -4.37 0.08
N ARG A 99 -1.85 -4.51 0.72
CA ARG A 99 -1.62 -5.32 1.91
C ARG A 99 -1.26 -4.40 3.07
N GLY A 100 -2.19 -4.12 3.95
CA GLY A 100 -1.88 -3.48 5.21
C GLY A 100 -2.07 -1.96 5.27
N SER A 101 -2.78 -1.57 6.31
CA SER A 101 -3.09 -0.19 6.67
C SER A 101 -2.15 0.38 7.74
N ALA A 102 -1.41 -0.47 8.43
CA ALA A 102 -0.66 -0.11 9.63
C ALA A 102 0.50 0.87 9.36
N GLU A 103 1.09 0.84 8.17
CA GLU A 103 2.25 1.69 7.86
C GLU A 103 1.87 3.13 7.51
N LEU A 104 0.68 3.35 6.90
CA LEU A 104 0.19 4.72 6.63
C LEU A 104 -0.17 5.46 7.92
N ASP A 105 -0.76 4.76 8.88
CA ASP A 105 -1.11 5.34 10.18
C ASP A 105 0.13 5.67 11.00
N ALA A 106 1.22 4.89 10.84
CA ALA A 106 2.50 5.15 11.50
C ALA A 106 3.26 6.38 10.96
N ILE A 107 3.01 6.77 9.71
CA ILE A 107 3.59 8.00 9.13
C ILE A 107 2.93 9.23 9.73
N ASP A 108 1.61 9.20 9.98
CA ASP A 108 0.88 10.31 10.61
C ASP A 108 1.36 10.60 12.04
N GLU A 109 1.74 9.57 12.81
CA GLU A 109 2.23 9.75 14.18
C GLU A 109 3.60 10.46 14.26
N LYS A 110 4.39 10.42 13.18
CA LYS A 110 5.69 11.12 13.13
C LYS A 110 5.53 12.60 12.75
N ASP A 111 4.54 12.94 11.92
CA ASP A 111 4.27 14.33 11.52
C ASP A 111 3.50 15.16 12.58
N GLU A 112 2.77 14.50 13.52
CA GLU A 112 1.99 15.20 14.54
C GLU A 112 2.80 15.70 15.75
N LYS A 113 4.12 15.56 15.79
CA LYS A 113 4.93 16.06 16.92
C LYS A 113 5.14 17.57 16.92
N ASP A 114 4.71 18.30 15.90
CA ASP A 114 4.93 19.78 15.80
C ASP A 114 3.69 20.63 15.50
N GLY A 115 2.47 20.17 15.84
CA GLY A 115 1.26 20.98 15.65
C GLY A 115 0.14 20.68 16.65
N PRO A 116 -0.64 21.68 17.10
CA PRO A 116 -1.71 21.46 18.08
C PRO A 116 -2.84 20.64 17.45
N SER A 117 -2.99 19.41 17.94
CA SER A 117 -4.07 18.46 17.66
C SER A 117 -5.46 19.13 17.71
N LYS A 118 -6.10 19.35 16.56
CA LYS A 118 -7.53 19.61 16.47
C LYS A 118 -8.28 18.27 16.50
N LYS A 119 -8.57 17.78 17.69
CA LYS A 119 -9.59 16.75 17.90
C LYS A 119 -10.95 17.31 17.46
N THR A 120 -11.35 17.03 16.22
CA THR A 120 -12.73 17.25 15.78
C THR A 120 -13.61 16.20 16.45
N LYS A 121 -14.31 16.63 17.49
CA LYS A 121 -15.40 15.87 18.11
C LYS A 121 -16.52 15.71 17.09
N SER A 122 -16.58 14.57 16.38
CA SER A 122 -17.73 14.14 15.60
C SER A 122 -18.78 13.54 16.52
N GLY A 123 -19.59 14.39 17.11
CA GLY A 123 -20.83 13.98 17.77
C GLY A 123 -21.92 13.78 16.70
N LYS A 124 -22.59 12.64 16.71
CA LYS A 124 -23.77 12.21 15.93
C LYS A 124 -23.59 11.52 14.58
N LYS A 125 -22.46 11.57 13.87
CA LYS A 125 -22.26 10.74 12.66
C LYS A 125 -21.85 9.28 12.95
N GLY A 126 -21.36 9.00 14.15
CA GLY A 126 -20.86 7.66 14.50
C GLY A 126 -21.93 6.57 14.63
N SER A 127 -23.18 6.94 14.93
CA SER A 127 -24.27 5.97 15.09
C SER A 127 -24.72 5.38 13.74
N ASP A 128 -24.88 6.23 12.72
CA ASP A 128 -25.36 5.79 11.40
C ASP A 128 -24.29 4.99 10.65
N MET A 129 -23.01 5.38 10.78
CA MET A 129 -21.90 4.64 10.19
C MET A 129 -21.74 3.26 10.83
N SER A 130 -21.85 3.16 12.14
CA SER A 130 -21.78 1.87 12.86
C SER A 130 -22.89 0.91 12.45
N LEU A 131 -24.10 1.42 12.24
CA LEU A 131 -25.24 0.63 11.75
C LEU A 131 -25.03 0.18 10.31
N LEU A 132 -24.49 1.04 9.45
CA LEU A 132 -24.15 0.70 8.07
C LEU A 132 -23.07 -0.41 8.01
N ILE A 133 -22.00 -0.27 8.77
CA ILE A 133 -20.93 -1.28 8.86
C ILE A 133 -21.49 -2.61 9.35
N ALA A 134 -22.33 -2.60 10.38
CA ALA A 134 -22.97 -3.81 10.88
C ALA A 134 -23.89 -4.47 9.84
N SER A 135 -24.65 -3.68 9.09
CA SER A 135 -25.51 -4.16 8.01
C SER A 135 -24.71 -4.79 6.87
N ILE A 136 -23.63 -4.14 6.43
CA ILE A 136 -22.74 -4.66 5.41
C ILE A 136 -22.10 -5.98 5.87
N LYS A 137 -21.61 -6.03 7.11
CA LYS A 137 -21.00 -7.23 7.70
C LYS A 137 -22.00 -8.40 7.77
N LEU A 138 -23.24 -8.15 8.13
CA LEU A 138 -24.30 -9.16 8.14
C LEU A 138 -24.63 -9.66 6.72
N THR A 139 -24.65 -8.76 5.74
CA THR A 139 -24.98 -9.11 4.34
C THR A 139 -23.86 -9.91 3.68
N LEU A 140 -22.61 -9.54 3.92
CA LEU A 140 -21.44 -10.22 3.34
C LEU A 140 -21.10 -11.52 4.09
N GLY A 141 -21.51 -11.65 5.36
CA GLY A 141 -21.31 -12.86 6.16
C GLY A 141 -19.86 -13.33 6.17
N GLU A 142 -19.64 -14.59 5.80
CA GLU A 142 -18.30 -15.23 5.77
C GLU A 142 -17.45 -14.85 4.54
N THR A 143 -18.02 -14.11 3.59
CA THR A 143 -17.29 -13.67 2.36
C THR A 143 -16.16 -12.72 2.68
N VAL A 144 -16.28 -11.94 3.76
CA VAL A 144 -15.24 -11.01 4.24
C VAL A 144 -14.97 -11.25 5.72
N LYS A 145 -13.70 -11.15 6.11
CA LYS A 145 -13.29 -11.37 7.50
C LYS A 145 -13.80 -10.28 8.42
N ASP A 146 -13.76 -9.03 8.00
CA ASP A 146 -14.21 -7.88 8.77
C ASP A 146 -14.55 -6.69 7.88
N VAL A 147 -15.36 -5.78 8.38
CA VAL A 147 -15.73 -4.50 7.75
C VAL A 147 -15.40 -3.40 8.74
N LYS A 148 -14.59 -2.43 8.31
CA LYS A 148 -14.14 -1.31 9.16
C LYS A 148 -14.29 0.01 8.43
N GLU A 149 -14.46 1.07 9.20
CA GLU A 149 -14.34 2.43 8.71
C GLU A 149 -12.90 2.70 8.25
N SER A 150 -12.74 3.38 7.11
CA SER A 150 -11.44 3.75 6.56
C SER A 150 -11.30 5.26 6.54
N SER A 151 -10.18 5.76 7.06
CA SER A 151 -9.78 7.17 6.95
C SER A 151 -9.01 7.47 5.66
N ARG A 152 -8.71 6.44 4.85
CA ARG A 152 -7.86 6.55 3.65
C ARG A 152 -8.61 6.84 2.37
N LEU A 153 -9.90 6.54 2.33
CA LEU A 153 -10.74 6.77 1.16
C LEU A 153 -11.23 8.21 1.16
N THR A 154 -11.08 8.89 0.03
CA THR A 154 -11.56 10.28 -0.19
C THR A 154 -12.76 10.33 -1.11
N ASP A 155 -12.74 9.56 -2.19
CA ASP A 155 -13.78 9.55 -3.23
C ASP A 155 -14.51 8.20 -3.32
N SER A 156 -13.81 7.10 -3.07
CA SER A 156 -14.38 5.76 -3.15
C SER A 156 -15.17 5.39 -1.92
N ALA A 157 -16.31 4.74 -2.12
CA ALA A 157 -17.20 4.32 -1.03
C ALA A 157 -16.60 3.16 -0.20
N CYS A 158 -15.84 2.27 -0.81
CA CYS A 158 -15.21 1.13 -0.14
C CYS A 158 -14.01 0.60 -0.94
N CYS A 159 -13.14 -0.17 -0.28
CA CYS A 159 -12.11 -0.96 -0.92
C CYS A 159 -11.94 -2.31 -0.21
N LEU A 160 -11.44 -3.30 -0.94
CA LEU A 160 -11.05 -4.59 -0.38
C LEU A 160 -9.56 -4.56 -0.03
N VAL A 161 -9.23 -4.99 1.19
CA VAL A 161 -7.86 -5.09 1.66
C VAL A 161 -7.52 -6.55 1.91
N ALA A 162 -6.44 -7.04 1.28
CA ALA A 162 -5.94 -8.40 1.52
C ALA A 162 -5.32 -8.48 2.93
N CYS A 163 -5.80 -9.41 3.76
CA CYS A 163 -5.25 -9.65 5.09
C CYS A 163 -4.17 -10.74 5.02
N LEU A 164 -2.95 -10.43 5.49
CA LEU A 164 -1.81 -11.35 5.49
C LEU A 164 -1.97 -12.57 6.42
N LEU A 165 -2.97 -12.57 7.31
CA LEU A 165 -3.17 -13.63 8.30
C LEU A 165 -3.70 -14.96 7.72
N TYR A 166 -3.99 -15.01 6.42
CA TYR A 166 -4.55 -16.23 5.80
C TYR A 166 -3.49 -17.17 5.18
N THR A 167 -2.21 -16.83 5.26
CA THR A 167 -1.15 -17.66 4.64
C THR A 167 -0.45 -18.60 5.61
N SER A 168 -0.75 -18.57 6.91
CA SER A 168 -0.10 -19.45 7.91
C SER A 168 -0.91 -20.68 8.34
N ASP A 169 -2.22 -20.72 8.06
CA ASP A 169 -3.06 -21.86 8.49
C ASP A 169 -3.27 -22.96 7.45
N ALA A 170 -2.67 -22.87 6.26
CA ALA A 170 -2.80 -23.87 5.22
C ALA A 170 -1.66 -24.91 5.20
N ALA A 171 -0.78 -24.93 6.20
CA ALA A 171 0.39 -25.81 6.24
C ALA A 171 0.35 -26.87 7.36
N ASP A 172 -0.81 -27.07 8.02
CA ASP A 172 -0.96 -28.08 9.09
C ASP A 172 -2.23 -28.92 8.90
N GLU A 173 -2.29 -29.68 7.77
CA GLU A 173 -3.07 -30.91 7.62
C GLU A 173 -2.35 -31.89 6.70
#